data_878526d6745b20eec4e44f71231e862b
#
_entry.id   878526d6745b20eec4e44f71231e862b
#
_cell.length_a   1.000
_cell.length_b   1.000
_cell.length_c   1.000
_cell.angle_alpha   90.00
_cell.angle_beta   90.00
_cell.angle_gamma   90.00
#
_symmetry.space_group_name_H-M   'P 1'
#
loop_
_entity.id
_entity.type
_entity.pdbx_description
1 polymer ?
#
loop_
_entity_poly.entity_id
_entity_poly.type
_entity_poly.pdbx_seq_one_letter_code
_entity_poly.pdbx_strand_id
1 'polypeptide(L)'
;MRWENLAEQPVRPGSDAALFGADAVVTRTVDTPEFRGITFHEIRARSIVNRVPGASRMPFTWTVNPYRGCSHACVYCFARKTHSYLDLDTGLGFDSQIVVKTNAPDLLRRELGGPRWHGGHIAMGTNVDCYQRAEGRYRLMPGIIEALRDHANPFSVLTKGTLILRDLDLLTEAAAVTDVGISVSVGFTDRELWRTVEPGTPAPERRLDVIRALAERGIDCGVLMAPVIPYLGDHPDQLRATVRAIAEAGATSVTPLVLHLRPGAREWYFQWLTAHHPHLVPHYERLYASGAYAPKSYQRRITGQVHELAREYGIGPARSGAARRIRPEREDVPTRSEPEQLTLL
;
A
#
# COMPACT_ATOMS: atom_id res chain seq x y z
N MET A 1 3.76 11.78 15.68
CA MET A 1 2.33 12.11 15.55
C MET A 1 1.62 11.28 16.59
N ARG A 2 1.11 11.91 17.62
CA ARG A 2 0.43 11.19 18.72
C ARG A 2 -1.02 10.89 18.32
N TRP A 3 -1.68 10.01 19.06
CA TRP A 3 -3.07 9.63 18.84
C TRP A 3 -4.03 10.83 18.77
N GLU A 4 -3.82 11.85 19.59
CA GLU A 4 -4.61 13.08 19.65
C GLU A 4 -4.69 13.82 18.30
N ASN A 5 -3.64 13.70 17.47
CA ASN A 5 -3.61 14.30 16.14
C ASN A 5 -4.42 13.50 15.09
N LEU A 6 -4.85 12.28 15.43
CA LEU A 6 -5.63 11.42 14.56
C LEU A 6 -7.13 11.45 14.90
N ALA A 7 -7.49 11.75 16.15
CA ALA A 7 -8.87 11.68 16.63
C ALA A 7 -9.61 13.03 16.56
N GLU A 8 -10.91 12.97 16.32
CA GLU A 8 -11.78 14.13 16.11
C GLU A 8 -12.31 14.78 17.39
N GLN A 9 -12.45 14.02 18.48
CA GLN A 9 -13.04 14.50 19.74
C GLN A 9 -12.26 14.03 20.99
N PRO A 10 -12.10 14.90 22.00
CA PRO A 10 -11.74 14.48 23.34
C PRO A 10 -12.95 13.82 24.00
N VAL A 11 -12.74 12.70 24.70
CA VAL A 11 -13.79 11.96 25.42
C VAL A 11 -13.89 12.42 26.87
N ARG A 12 -15.01 12.07 27.47
CA ARG A 12 -15.35 12.41 28.87
C ARG A 12 -14.54 11.56 29.87
N PRO A 13 -14.13 12.12 31.04
CA PRO A 13 -13.35 11.40 32.03
C PRO A 13 -14.13 10.23 32.61
N GLY A 14 -13.54 9.05 32.65
CA GLY A 14 -14.08 7.90 33.37
C GLY A 14 -13.87 6.50 32.80
N SER A 15 -13.02 6.28 31.80
CA SER A 15 -12.69 4.93 31.33
C SER A 15 -11.18 4.65 31.33
N ASP A 16 -10.80 3.39 31.49
CA ASP A 16 -9.40 2.91 31.56
C ASP A 16 -8.52 3.17 30.30
N ALA A 17 -9.01 3.97 29.37
CA ALA A 17 -8.30 4.40 28.16
C ALA A 17 -7.25 5.52 28.40
N ALA A 18 -7.01 5.89 29.65
CA ALA A 18 -6.18 7.04 30.04
C ALA A 18 -4.69 6.93 29.71
N LEU A 19 -4.20 5.75 29.27
CA LEU A 19 -2.78 5.56 28.91
C LEU A 19 -2.38 6.22 27.56
N PHE A 20 -3.36 6.62 26.73
CA PHE A 20 -3.07 7.14 25.39
C PHE A 20 -3.55 8.58 25.15
N GLY A 21 -4.03 9.27 26.17
CA GLY A 21 -4.61 10.61 26.01
C GLY A 21 -5.82 10.63 25.06
N ALA A 22 -6.55 9.53 24.98
CA ALA A 22 -7.39 9.23 23.85
C ALA A 22 -8.73 8.67 24.29
N ASP A 23 -9.49 9.53 24.82
CA ASP A 23 -10.91 9.37 25.01
C ASP A 23 -11.71 9.09 23.70
N ALA A 24 -11.03 8.96 22.55
CA ALA A 24 -11.61 8.72 21.24
C ALA A 24 -11.16 7.40 20.59
N VAL A 25 -10.41 6.53 21.30
CA VAL A 25 -9.95 5.25 20.76
C VAL A 25 -10.69 4.10 21.45
N VAL A 26 -11.40 3.30 20.65
CA VAL A 26 -12.00 2.05 21.13
C VAL A 26 -11.10 0.89 20.71
N THR A 27 -10.53 0.19 21.69
CA THR A 27 -9.71 -0.99 21.43
C THR A 27 -10.59 -2.24 21.41
N ARG A 28 -10.48 -3.04 20.36
CA ARG A 28 -11.19 -4.30 20.19
C ARG A 28 -10.25 -5.43 19.86
N THR A 29 -10.38 -6.54 20.56
CA THR A 29 -9.79 -7.82 20.20
C THR A 29 -10.91 -8.73 19.70
N VAL A 30 -10.67 -9.41 18.58
CA VAL A 30 -11.66 -10.30 17.97
C VAL A 30 -11.10 -11.71 17.99
N ASP A 31 -11.78 -12.60 18.73
CA ASP A 31 -11.35 -13.98 18.89
C ASP A 31 -11.98 -14.92 17.84
N THR A 32 -11.84 -14.54 16.57
CA THR A 32 -12.13 -15.44 15.45
C THR A 32 -10.81 -15.92 14.83
N PRO A 33 -10.76 -17.10 14.20
CA PRO A 33 -9.54 -17.63 13.63
C PRO A 33 -8.81 -16.64 12.69
N GLU A 34 -9.59 -15.85 11.93
CA GLU A 34 -9.09 -14.89 10.95
C GLU A 34 -8.37 -13.69 11.59
N PHE A 35 -8.74 -13.35 12.84
CA PHE A 35 -8.23 -12.17 13.56
C PHE A 35 -7.49 -12.52 14.86
N ARG A 36 -7.21 -13.80 15.08
CA ARG A 36 -6.48 -14.22 16.29
C ARG A 36 -5.15 -13.50 16.41
N GLY A 37 -4.92 -12.87 17.55
CA GLY A 37 -3.73 -12.08 17.83
C GLY A 37 -3.72 -10.68 17.21
N ILE A 38 -4.84 -10.23 16.58
CA ILE A 38 -4.97 -8.89 16.07
C ILE A 38 -5.80 -8.03 17.01
N THR A 39 -5.28 -6.85 17.34
CA THR A 39 -5.97 -5.82 18.10
C THR A 39 -6.35 -4.68 17.16
N PHE A 40 -7.60 -4.28 17.17
CA PHE A 40 -8.11 -3.15 16.42
C PHE A 40 -8.26 -1.93 17.32
N HIS A 41 -7.68 -0.81 16.91
CA HIS A 41 -7.84 0.50 17.53
C HIS A 41 -8.76 1.33 16.65
N GLU A 42 -10.05 1.33 16.98
CA GLU A 42 -11.07 2.09 16.26
C GLU A 42 -10.98 3.56 16.66
N ILE A 43 -10.82 4.43 15.68
CA ILE A 43 -10.78 5.89 15.87
C ILE A 43 -11.73 6.60 14.91
N ARG A 44 -12.18 7.78 15.31
CA ARG A 44 -12.78 8.76 14.39
C ARG A 44 -11.71 9.76 13.99
N ALA A 45 -11.29 9.70 12.73
CA ALA A 45 -10.25 10.58 12.20
C ALA A 45 -10.79 11.99 11.96
N ARG A 46 -9.90 13.00 12.02
CA ARG A 46 -10.22 14.41 11.69
C ARG A 46 -10.13 14.69 10.20
N SER A 47 -9.21 14.00 9.52
CA SER A 47 -8.94 14.11 8.09
C SER A 47 -8.55 12.76 7.51
N ILE A 48 -8.91 12.51 6.25
CA ILE A 48 -8.58 11.25 5.57
C ILE A 48 -7.74 11.47 4.33
N VAL A 49 -7.89 12.59 3.63
CA VAL A 49 -7.06 12.95 2.49
C VAL A 49 -5.74 13.52 3.00
N ASN A 50 -4.63 12.87 2.61
CA ASN A 50 -3.30 13.25 3.06
C ASN A 50 -2.47 13.71 1.87
N ARG A 51 -1.81 14.87 2.00
CA ARG A 51 -0.85 15.34 1.00
C ARG A 51 0.48 14.61 1.17
N VAL A 52 1.04 14.12 0.07
CA VAL A 52 2.39 13.56 0.02
C VAL A 52 3.38 14.72 0.03
N PRO A 53 4.44 14.69 0.87
CA PRO A 53 5.44 15.75 0.87
C PRO A 53 6.07 15.96 -0.50
N GLY A 54 6.25 17.21 -0.95
CA GLY A 54 6.75 17.54 -2.28
C GLY A 54 8.17 17.04 -2.59
N ALA A 55 8.98 16.78 -1.57
CA ALA A 55 10.29 16.12 -1.71
C ALA A 55 10.18 14.61 -2.04
N SER A 56 8.99 14.03 -2.00
CA SER A 56 8.74 12.65 -2.38
C SER A 56 8.81 12.49 -3.89
N ARG A 57 9.49 11.42 -4.35
CA ARG A 57 9.52 11.06 -5.77
C ARG A 57 8.30 10.22 -6.21
N MET A 58 7.20 10.31 -5.47
CA MET A 58 5.99 9.58 -5.80
C MET A 58 5.23 10.28 -6.93
N PRO A 59 4.61 9.51 -7.86
CA PRO A 59 3.91 10.10 -9.00
C PRO A 59 2.50 10.62 -8.64
N PHE A 60 2.16 10.74 -7.36
CA PHE A 60 0.87 11.20 -6.86
C PHE A 60 1.06 12.14 -5.67
N THR A 61 0.14 13.09 -5.55
CA THR A 61 0.15 14.14 -4.50
C THR A 61 -0.74 13.78 -3.31
N TRP A 62 -1.82 13.02 -3.53
CA TRP A 62 -2.81 12.75 -2.50
C TRP A 62 -2.98 11.27 -2.22
N THR A 63 -3.20 10.94 -0.96
CA THR A 63 -3.45 9.56 -0.53
C THR A 63 -4.60 9.48 0.46
N VAL A 64 -5.32 8.36 0.42
CA VAL A 64 -6.29 7.95 1.44
C VAL A 64 -5.84 6.63 2.04
N ASN A 65 -5.76 6.60 3.38
CA ASN A 65 -5.37 5.42 4.14
C ASN A 65 -6.39 5.18 5.26
N PRO A 66 -7.39 4.29 5.07
CA PRO A 66 -8.41 4.00 6.09
C PRO A 66 -7.84 3.24 7.28
N TYR A 67 -6.70 2.60 7.11
CA TYR A 67 -6.01 1.82 8.14
C TYR A 67 -4.60 2.33 8.39
N ARG A 68 -4.03 1.95 9.56
CA ARG A 68 -2.59 1.98 9.84
C ARG A 68 -2.20 0.68 10.54
N GLY A 69 -1.01 0.14 10.22
CA GLY A 69 -0.68 -1.26 10.45
C GLY A 69 -1.27 -2.14 9.37
N CYS A 70 -0.71 -3.33 9.17
CA CYS A 70 -1.11 -4.20 8.08
C CYS A 70 -0.92 -5.68 8.43
N SER A 71 -2.02 -6.40 8.52
CA SER A 71 -2.05 -7.83 8.82
C SER A 71 -1.47 -8.73 7.71
N HIS A 72 -1.03 -8.16 6.59
CA HIS A 72 -0.27 -8.88 5.56
C HIS A 72 1.11 -9.31 6.05
N ALA A 73 1.65 -8.67 7.09
CA ALA A 73 2.88 -9.05 7.79
C ALA A 73 4.12 -9.23 6.89
N CYS A 74 4.18 -8.53 5.76
CA CYS A 74 5.33 -8.60 4.85
C CYS A 74 6.62 -8.21 5.60
N VAL A 75 7.64 -9.08 5.56
CA VAL A 75 8.86 -8.87 6.33
C VAL A 75 9.70 -7.69 5.85
N TYR A 76 9.50 -7.25 4.62
CA TYR A 76 10.20 -6.13 3.99
C TYR A 76 9.43 -4.80 4.03
N CYS A 77 8.26 -4.74 4.70
CA CYS A 77 7.36 -3.59 4.60
C CYS A 77 7.99 -2.31 5.15
N PHE A 78 8.18 -1.31 4.28
CA PHE A 78 8.76 -0.01 4.68
C PHE A 78 7.83 0.80 5.58
N ALA A 79 6.53 0.49 5.60
CA ALA A 79 5.53 1.20 6.39
C ALA A 79 5.61 0.88 7.90
N ARG A 80 6.35 -0.17 8.30
CA ARG A 80 6.55 -0.54 9.72
C ARG A 80 6.92 0.64 10.60
N LYS A 81 7.84 1.49 10.14
CA LYS A 81 8.26 2.68 10.87
C LYS A 81 7.10 3.63 11.23
N THR A 82 5.97 3.56 10.53
CA THR A 82 4.83 4.46 10.81
C THR A 82 4.19 4.20 12.18
N HIS A 83 4.40 3.00 12.76
CA HIS A 83 3.91 2.67 14.10
C HIS A 83 4.63 3.45 15.21
N SER A 84 5.91 3.81 15.01
CA SER A 84 6.63 4.63 15.97
C SER A 84 6.01 6.02 16.20
N TYR A 85 5.22 6.54 15.26
CA TYR A 85 4.48 7.79 15.45
C TYR A 85 3.32 7.67 16.44
N LEU A 86 2.95 6.44 16.81
CA LEU A 86 1.88 6.13 17.75
C LEU A 86 2.43 5.47 19.03
N ASP A 87 3.76 5.45 19.20
CA ASP A 87 4.46 4.74 20.26
C ASP A 87 4.12 3.23 20.30
N LEU A 88 3.78 2.67 19.12
CA LEU A 88 3.55 1.23 18.93
C LEU A 88 4.81 0.54 18.39
N ASP A 89 4.94 -0.75 18.70
CA ASP A 89 6.01 -1.59 18.18
C ASP A 89 5.97 -1.68 16.64
N THR A 90 7.13 -1.47 16.01
CA THR A 90 7.31 -1.50 14.56
C THR A 90 7.56 -2.90 14.00
N GLY A 91 7.78 -3.88 14.87
CA GLY A 91 7.93 -5.29 14.53
C GLY A 91 6.57 -6.00 14.42
N LEU A 92 6.32 -6.95 15.34
CA LEU A 92 5.05 -7.68 15.39
C LEU A 92 3.85 -6.77 15.65
N GLY A 93 4.05 -5.66 16.38
CA GLY A 93 3.00 -4.66 16.59
C GLY A 93 2.46 -4.08 15.30
N PHE A 94 3.31 -3.84 14.29
CA PHE A 94 2.84 -3.37 12.99
C PHE A 94 1.88 -4.35 12.31
N ASP A 95 2.07 -5.64 12.50
CA ASP A 95 1.28 -6.70 11.89
C ASP A 95 -0.02 -7.01 12.66
N SER A 96 -0.06 -6.69 13.97
CA SER A 96 -1.12 -7.10 14.89
C SER A 96 -1.88 -5.95 15.55
N GLN A 97 -1.35 -4.74 15.56
CA GLN A 97 -1.99 -3.55 16.12
C GLN A 97 -2.52 -2.67 14.97
N ILE A 98 -3.78 -2.83 14.61
CA ILE A 98 -4.35 -2.17 13.43
C ILE A 98 -5.23 -1.00 13.86
N VAL A 99 -4.84 0.21 13.45
CA VAL A 99 -5.70 1.39 13.62
C VAL A 99 -6.72 1.44 12.48
N VAL A 100 -7.98 1.65 12.84
CA VAL A 100 -9.12 1.68 11.93
C VAL A 100 -9.81 3.05 12.02
N LYS A 101 -9.86 3.78 10.93
CA LYS A 101 -10.55 5.07 10.85
C LYS A 101 -12.00 4.85 10.46
N THR A 102 -12.85 4.57 11.45
CA THR A 102 -14.24 4.10 11.24
C THR A 102 -15.12 5.07 10.45
N ASN A 103 -14.81 6.36 10.49
CA ASN A 103 -15.53 7.41 9.76
C ASN A 103 -14.90 7.78 8.41
N ALA A 104 -13.97 6.96 7.88
CA ALA A 104 -13.23 7.29 6.65
C ALA A 104 -14.13 7.59 5.43
N PRO A 105 -15.21 6.82 5.14
CA PRO A 105 -16.09 7.11 4.01
C PRO A 105 -16.80 8.46 4.13
N ASP A 106 -17.41 8.74 5.29
CA ASP A 106 -18.15 9.99 5.50
C ASP A 106 -17.24 11.21 5.48
N LEU A 107 -16.04 11.03 6.06
CA LEU A 107 -15.03 12.07 6.09
C LEU A 107 -14.52 12.38 4.69
N LEU A 108 -14.29 11.35 3.86
CA LEU A 108 -13.87 11.52 2.47
C LEU A 108 -14.94 12.27 1.66
N ARG A 109 -16.21 11.88 1.76
CA ARG A 109 -17.31 12.57 1.09
C ARG A 109 -17.36 14.04 1.45
N ARG A 110 -17.17 14.38 2.75
CA ARG A 110 -17.13 15.76 3.21
C ARG A 110 -15.91 16.53 2.68
N GLU A 111 -14.73 15.92 2.66
CA GLU A 111 -13.50 16.56 2.18
C GLU A 111 -13.54 16.80 0.66
N LEU A 112 -14.05 15.83 -0.13
CA LEU A 112 -14.21 15.97 -1.58
C LEU A 112 -15.25 17.02 -1.97
N GLY A 113 -16.33 17.19 -1.18
CA GLY A 113 -17.33 18.24 -1.38
C GLY A 113 -16.90 19.63 -0.89
N GLY A 114 -15.73 19.74 -0.27
CA GLY A 114 -15.23 21.00 0.28
C GLY A 114 -14.70 21.98 -0.78
N PRO A 115 -14.81 23.31 -0.56
CA PRO A 115 -14.42 24.32 -1.55
C PRO A 115 -12.91 24.37 -1.86
N ARG A 116 -12.09 23.74 -1.05
CA ARG A 116 -10.62 23.65 -1.23
C ARG A 116 -10.17 22.40 -1.98
N TRP A 117 -11.09 21.49 -2.31
CA TRP A 117 -10.76 20.32 -3.08
C TRP A 117 -10.93 20.59 -4.58
N HIS A 118 -9.92 20.24 -5.37
CA HIS A 118 -9.90 20.55 -6.81
C HIS A 118 -9.77 19.28 -7.68
N GLY A 119 -10.21 18.13 -7.17
CA GLY A 119 -10.27 16.89 -7.96
C GLY A 119 -8.91 16.22 -8.22
N GLY A 120 -7.94 16.42 -7.33
CA GLY A 120 -6.63 15.78 -7.46
C GLY A 120 -6.72 14.24 -7.38
N HIS A 121 -5.82 13.55 -8.10
CA HIS A 121 -5.75 12.09 -8.08
C HIS A 121 -5.41 11.55 -6.70
N ILE A 122 -6.22 10.63 -6.17
CA ILE A 122 -6.00 9.99 -4.86
C ILE A 122 -5.46 8.57 -5.04
N ALA A 123 -4.29 8.29 -4.47
CA ALA A 123 -3.69 6.96 -4.46
C ALA A 123 -3.96 6.23 -3.13
N MET A 124 -4.40 4.98 -3.21
CA MET A 124 -4.68 4.11 -2.06
C MET A 124 -3.81 2.84 -2.08
N GLY A 125 -3.58 2.26 -0.90
CA GLY A 125 -2.72 1.07 -0.78
C GLY A 125 -1.22 1.34 -0.92
N THR A 126 -0.81 2.60 -0.86
CA THR A 126 0.58 3.03 -1.06
C THR A 126 1.43 2.96 0.20
N ASN A 127 0.83 2.94 1.36
CA ASN A 127 1.48 2.83 2.67
C ASN A 127 1.09 1.54 3.38
N VAL A 128 -0.20 1.33 3.59
CA VAL A 128 -0.78 0.07 4.08
C VAL A 128 -1.79 -0.42 3.06
N ASP A 129 -1.98 -1.72 2.99
CA ASP A 129 -2.96 -2.29 2.05
C ASP A 129 -4.38 -1.98 2.51
N CYS A 130 -5.16 -1.32 1.65
CA CYS A 130 -6.54 -0.96 1.94
C CYS A 130 -7.50 -2.16 1.88
N TYR A 131 -7.09 -3.27 1.24
CA TYR A 131 -7.81 -4.53 1.20
C TYR A 131 -7.17 -5.63 2.07
N GLN A 132 -6.47 -5.25 3.12
CA GLN A 132 -5.99 -6.19 4.14
C GLN A 132 -7.16 -6.86 4.87
N ARG A 133 -6.89 -7.89 5.71
CA ARG A 133 -7.94 -8.66 6.42
C ARG A 133 -8.93 -7.78 7.20
N ALA A 134 -8.47 -6.66 7.78
CA ALA A 134 -9.35 -5.71 8.49
C ALA A 134 -10.52 -5.24 7.63
N GLU A 135 -10.32 -5.09 6.32
CA GLU A 135 -11.36 -4.67 5.37
C GLU A 135 -12.51 -5.68 5.25
N GLY A 136 -12.25 -6.97 5.49
CA GLY A 136 -13.30 -7.99 5.57
C GLY A 136 -14.31 -7.73 6.68
N ARG A 137 -13.85 -7.15 7.80
CA ARG A 137 -14.68 -6.80 8.94
C ARG A 137 -15.30 -5.40 8.82
N TYR A 138 -14.47 -4.40 8.54
CA TYR A 138 -14.89 -2.99 8.65
C TYR A 138 -15.56 -2.45 7.39
N ARG A 139 -15.29 -3.03 6.24
CA ARG A 139 -15.92 -2.71 4.94
C ARG A 139 -15.92 -1.21 4.63
N LEU A 140 -14.76 -0.55 4.82
CA LEU A 140 -14.62 0.87 4.59
C LEU A 140 -14.45 1.22 3.10
N MET A 141 -13.85 0.30 2.33
CA MET A 141 -13.54 0.55 0.91
C MET A 141 -14.78 0.77 0.04
N PRO A 142 -15.91 0.05 0.19
CA PRO A 142 -17.10 0.35 -0.59
C PRO A 142 -17.53 1.82 -0.45
N GLY A 143 -17.70 2.32 0.77
CA GLY A 143 -18.12 3.70 0.99
C GLY A 143 -17.06 4.75 0.56
N ILE A 144 -15.77 4.39 0.58
CA ILE A 144 -14.69 5.23 0.03
C ILE A 144 -14.79 5.31 -1.49
N ILE A 145 -15.01 4.18 -2.19
CA ILE A 145 -15.16 4.14 -3.66
C ILE A 145 -16.44 4.86 -4.08
N GLU A 146 -17.54 4.68 -3.35
CA GLU A 146 -18.79 5.42 -3.57
C GLU A 146 -18.56 6.94 -3.48
N ALA A 147 -17.85 7.41 -2.45
CA ALA A 147 -17.53 8.83 -2.30
C ALA A 147 -16.69 9.35 -3.49
N LEU A 148 -15.71 8.59 -3.96
CA LEU A 148 -14.88 8.94 -5.11
C LEU A 148 -15.68 8.94 -6.43
N ARG A 149 -16.53 7.94 -6.64
CA ARG A 149 -17.45 7.85 -7.79
C ARG A 149 -18.41 9.03 -7.84
N ASP A 150 -19.10 9.32 -6.72
CA ASP A 150 -20.13 10.34 -6.62
C ASP A 150 -19.57 11.76 -6.85
N HIS A 151 -18.28 11.97 -6.58
CA HIS A 151 -17.57 13.22 -6.87
C HIS A 151 -16.76 13.18 -8.18
N ALA A 152 -16.90 12.11 -8.98
CA ALA A 152 -16.10 11.89 -10.19
C ALA A 152 -14.59 12.13 -9.96
N ASN A 153 -14.07 11.77 -8.79
CA ASN A 153 -12.69 12.02 -8.39
C ASN A 153 -11.77 10.90 -8.89
N PRO A 154 -10.70 11.20 -9.64
CA PRO A 154 -9.77 10.17 -10.11
C PRO A 154 -9.01 9.52 -8.96
N PHE A 155 -8.84 8.20 -9.02
CA PHE A 155 -8.13 7.46 -7.99
C PHE A 155 -7.40 6.22 -8.51
N SER A 156 -6.50 5.72 -7.69
CA SER A 156 -5.88 4.42 -7.93
C SER A 156 -5.78 3.58 -6.66
N VAL A 157 -5.81 2.27 -6.86
CA VAL A 157 -5.66 1.27 -5.81
C VAL A 157 -4.46 0.38 -6.12
N LEU A 158 -3.58 0.18 -5.14
CA LEU A 158 -2.55 -0.84 -5.15
C LEU A 158 -2.84 -1.82 -4.02
N THR A 159 -2.95 -3.11 -4.33
CA THR A 159 -3.26 -4.11 -3.31
C THR A 159 -2.58 -5.46 -3.54
N LYS A 160 -2.40 -6.23 -2.48
CA LYS A 160 -2.17 -7.69 -2.46
C LYS A 160 -3.44 -8.45 -2.08
N GLY A 161 -4.47 -7.73 -1.60
CA GLY A 161 -5.70 -8.32 -1.07
C GLY A 161 -6.65 -8.79 -2.15
N THR A 162 -7.28 -9.93 -1.93
CA THR A 162 -8.33 -10.46 -2.82
C THR A 162 -9.72 -9.92 -2.51
N LEU A 163 -9.87 -9.18 -1.40
CA LEU A 163 -11.15 -8.56 -1.02
C LEU A 163 -11.64 -7.50 -2.02
N ILE A 164 -10.76 -6.98 -2.87
CA ILE A 164 -11.12 -6.09 -3.96
C ILE A 164 -12.14 -6.71 -4.92
N LEU A 165 -12.17 -8.05 -5.03
CA LEU A 165 -13.15 -8.78 -5.85
C LEU A 165 -14.61 -8.57 -5.40
N ARG A 166 -14.81 -8.26 -4.11
CA ARG A 166 -16.14 -7.92 -3.57
C ARG A 166 -16.68 -6.63 -4.18
N ASP A 167 -15.81 -5.72 -4.54
CA ASP A 167 -16.14 -4.36 -4.93
C ASP A 167 -16.03 -4.13 -6.46
N LEU A 168 -15.95 -5.21 -7.27
CA LEU A 168 -15.78 -5.14 -8.73
C LEU A 168 -16.88 -4.34 -9.44
N ASP A 169 -18.15 -4.54 -9.06
CA ASP A 169 -19.28 -3.82 -9.67
C ASP A 169 -19.15 -2.32 -9.40
N LEU A 170 -18.83 -1.95 -8.17
CA LEU A 170 -18.63 -0.57 -7.76
C LEU A 170 -17.41 0.07 -8.45
N LEU A 171 -16.33 -0.69 -8.64
CA LEU A 171 -15.15 -0.22 -9.39
C LEU A 171 -15.48 0.00 -10.88
N THR A 172 -16.33 -0.86 -11.45
CA THR A 172 -16.82 -0.71 -12.83
C THR A 172 -17.68 0.55 -12.97
N GLU A 173 -18.59 0.80 -12.03
CA GLU A 173 -19.39 2.02 -11.99
C GLU A 173 -18.51 3.27 -11.85
N ALA A 174 -17.51 3.24 -10.97
CA ALA A 174 -16.58 4.34 -10.80
C ALA A 174 -15.76 4.60 -12.08
N ALA A 175 -15.30 3.54 -12.75
CA ALA A 175 -14.54 3.65 -14.00
C ALA A 175 -15.36 4.25 -15.17
N ALA A 176 -16.69 4.19 -15.10
CA ALA A 176 -17.57 4.83 -16.07
C ALA A 176 -17.64 6.36 -15.94
N VAL A 177 -17.31 6.91 -14.76
CA VAL A 177 -17.46 8.35 -14.47
C VAL A 177 -16.14 9.07 -14.18
N THR A 178 -15.07 8.32 -13.86
CA THR A 178 -13.76 8.90 -13.56
C THR A 178 -12.61 7.96 -13.93
N ASP A 179 -11.36 8.48 -13.88
CA ASP A 179 -10.17 7.64 -14.09
C ASP A 179 -9.92 6.72 -12.88
N VAL A 180 -10.02 5.42 -13.07
CA VAL A 180 -9.74 4.40 -12.06
C VAL A 180 -8.54 3.56 -12.50
N GLY A 181 -7.48 3.58 -11.68
CA GLY A 181 -6.27 2.78 -11.90
C GLY A 181 -6.19 1.64 -10.88
N ILE A 182 -6.17 0.39 -11.32
CA ILE A 182 -5.99 -0.75 -10.43
C ILE A 182 -4.62 -1.38 -10.67
N SER A 183 -3.93 -1.66 -9.58
CA SER A 183 -2.67 -2.42 -9.62
C SER A 183 -2.67 -3.50 -8.54
N VAL A 184 -2.24 -4.70 -8.93
CA VAL A 184 -2.03 -5.81 -7.99
C VAL A 184 -0.54 -6.03 -7.79
N SER A 185 -0.13 -6.24 -6.54
CA SER A 185 1.27 -6.51 -6.24
C SER A 185 1.56 -8.01 -6.29
N VAL A 186 2.41 -8.43 -7.24
CA VAL A 186 2.91 -9.80 -7.41
C VAL A 186 4.41 -9.73 -7.61
N GLY A 187 5.20 -9.92 -6.54
CA GLY A 187 6.67 -9.86 -6.60
C GLY A 187 7.30 -11.14 -7.15
N PHE A 188 6.65 -12.25 -6.92
CA PHE A 188 7.11 -13.61 -7.26
C PHE A 188 5.92 -14.59 -7.21
N THR A 189 6.09 -15.78 -7.79
CA THR A 189 5.09 -16.87 -7.78
C THR A 189 5.51 -18.07 -6.93
N ASP A 190 6.70 -18.04 -6.35
CA ASP A 190 7.22 -19.08 -5.48
C ASP A 190 6.42 -19.15 -4.16
N ARG A 191 5.80 -20.29 -3.89
CA ARG A 191 4.94 -20.51 -2.71
C ARG A 191 5.73 -20.68 -1.41
N GLU A 192 6.93 -21.23 -1.47
CA GLU A 192 7.76 -21.40 -0.27
C GLU A 192 8.29 -20.04 0.18
N LEU A 193 8.79 -19.25 -0.75
CA LEU A 193 9.21 -17.89 -0.49
C LEU A 193 8.02 -17.06 0.05
N TRP A 194 6.85 -17.16 -0.59
CA TRP A 194 5.64 -16.44 -0.15
C TRP A 194 5.29 -16.74 1.31
N ARG A 195 5.28 -18.01 1.72
CA ARG A 195 4.88 -18.39 3.08
C ARG A 195 5.72 -17.73 4.17
N THR A 196 6.99 -17.48 3.90
CA THR A 196 7.91 -16.89 4.86
C THR A 196 8.03 -15.38 4.77
N VAL A 197 7.90 -14.82 3.55
CA VAL A 197 8.14 -13.40 3.28
C VAL A 197 6.87 -12.57 3.37
N GLU A 198 5.71 -13.16 3.05
CA GLU A 198 4.40 -12.49 3.01
C GLU A 198 3.31 -13.32 3.72
N PRO A 199 3.52 -13.77 4.97
CA PRO A 199 2.73 -14.82 5.62
C PRO A 199 1.24 -14.47 5.81
N GLY A 200 0.89 -13.19 5.85
CA GLY A 200 -0.49 -12.71 6.02
C GLY A 200 -1.21 -12.33 4.74
N THR A 201 -0.55 -12.46 3.58
CA THR A 201 -1.15 -12.10 2.29
C THR A 201 -1.86 -13.30 1.65
N PRO A 202 -2.81 -13.07 0.72
CA PRO A 202 -3.26 -14.11 -0.20
C PRO A 202 -2.09 -14.69 -1.02
N ALA A 203 -2.15 -15.98 -1.32
CA ALA A 203 -1.15 -16.66 -2.15
C ALA A 203 -1.01 -15.99 -3.53
N PRO A 204 0.17 -16.07 -4.18
CA PRO A 204 0.40 -15.43 -5.47
C PRO A 204 -0.66 -15.77 -6.52
N GLU A 205 -1.09 -17.03 -6.59
CA GLU A 205 -2.11 -17.50 -7.53
C GLU A 205 -3.44 -16.79 -7.32
N ARG A 206 -3.82 -16.56 -6.05
CA ARG A 206 -5.05 -15.84 -5.71
C ARG A 206 -5.00 -14.37 -6.12
N ARG A 207 -3.81 -13.78 -6.15
CA ARG A 207 -3.61 -12.42 -6.68
C ARG A 207 -3.68 -12.39 -8.20
N LEU A 208 -3.20 -13.43 -8.87
CA LEU A 208 -3.39 -13.60 -10.32
C LEU A 208 -4.89 -13.78 -10.69
N ASP A 209 -5.67 -14.47 -9.84
CA ASP A 209 -7.13 -14.56 -10.01
C ASP A 209 -7.79 -13.17 -9.95
N VAL A 210 -7.30 -12.24 -9.10
CA VAL A 210 -7.80 -10.85 -9.07
C VAL A 210 -7.57 -10.16 -10.41
N ILE A 211 -6.38 -10.34 -10.99
CA ILE A 211 -6.05 -9.74 -12.30
C ILE A 211 -6.99 -10.28 -13.39
N ARG A 212 -7.23 -11.60 -13.44
CA ARG A 212 -8.17 -12.22 -14.39
C ARG A 212 -9.58 -11.65 -14.25
N ALA A 213 -10.09 -11.60 -13.02
CA ALA A 213 -11.42 -11.07 -12.77
C ALA A 213 -11.60 -9.59 -13.16
N LEU A 214 -10.57 -8.79 -12.99
CA LEU A 214 -10.55 -7.39 -13.46
C LEU A 214 -10.53 -7.32 -15.00
N ALA A 215 -9.69 -8.12 -15.66
CA ALA A 215 -9.62 -8.20 -17.11
C ALA A 215 -10.94 -8.66 -17.74
N GLU A 216 -11.62 -9.66 -17.16
CA GLU A 216 -12.94 -10.13 -17.57
C GLU A 216 -14.03 -9.06 -17.49
N ARG A 217 -13.85 -8.06 -16.60
CA ARG A 217 -14.75 -6.89 -16.49
C ARG A 217 -14.32 -5.71 -17.36
N GLY A 218 -13.26 -5.86 -18.17
CA GLY A 218 -12.71 -4.79 -18.99
C GLY A 218 -12.00 -3.69 -18.18
N ILE A 219 -11.63 -3.97 -16.93
CA ILE A 219 -10.87 -3.05 -16.09
C ILE A 219 -9.37 -3.34 -16.27
N ASP A 220 -8.64 -2.36 -16.80
CA ASP A 220 -7.19 -2.45 -16.92
C ASP A 220 -6.52 -2.67 -15.56
N CYS A 221 -5.69 -3.71 -15.47
CA CYS A 221 -4.94 -3.99 -14.26
C CYS A 221 -3.43 -3.99 -14.54
N GLY A 222 -2.70 -3.08 -13.88
CA GLY A 222 -1.26 -3.10 -13.85
C GLY A 222 -0.73 -4.03 -12.76
N VAL A 223 0.48 -4.57 -12.93
CA VAL A 223 1.14 -5.33 -11.87
C VAL A 223 2.36 -4.57 -11.35
N LEU A 224 2.40 -4.36 -10.04
CA LEU A 224 3.62 -3.97 -9.36
C LEU A 224 4.37 -5.23 -8.93
N MET A 225 5.42 -5.60 -9.68
CA MET A 225 6.32 -6.70 -9.35
C MET A 225 7.30 -6.25 -8.25
N ALA A 226 6.77 -6.15 -7.01
CA ALA A 226 7.45 -5.52 -5.88
C ALA A 226 7.20 -6.26 -4.57
N PRO A 227 8.33 -6.57 -3.89
CA PRO A 227 9.69 -6.44 -4.38
C PRO A 227 10.16 -7.63 -5.21
N VAL A 228 11.08 -7.39 -6.13
CA VAL A 228 12.00 -8.44 -6.59
C VAL A 228 13.05 -8.59 -5.51
N ILE A 229 13.10 -9.77 -4.87
CA ILE A 229 13.94 -10.03 -3.71
C ILE A 229 15.29 -10.57 -4.19
N PRO A 230 16.41 -9.85 -3.95
CA PRO A 230 17.74 -10.31 -4.37
C PRO A 230 18.08 -11.71 -3.84
N TYR A 231 18.69 -12.52 -4.68
CA TYR A 231 19.14 -13.92 -4.40
C TYR A 231 18.02 -14.92 -4.09
N LEU A 232 16.76 -14.49 -3.90
CA LEU A 232 15.63 -15.35 -3.55
C LEU A 232 14.51 -15.35 -4.61
N GLY A 233 14.35 -14.25 -5.34
CA GLY A 233 13.30 -14.10 -6.35
C GLY A 233 13.78 -13.43 -7.63
N ASP A 234 15.08 -13.34 -7.86
CA ASP A 234 15.70 -12.63 -8.99
C ASP A 234 16.46 -13.53 -9.98
N HIS A 235 16.36 -14.87 -9.82
CA HIS A 235 16.90 -15.77 -10.81
C HIS A 235 16.14 -15.62 -12.15
N PRO A 236 16.82 -15.67 -13.30
CA PRO A 236 16.16 -15.47 -14.60
C PRO A 236 14.93 -16.34 -14.83
N ASP A 237 14.95 -17.61 -14.42
CA ASP A 237 13.81 -18.53 -14.56
C ASP A 237 12.64 -18.13 -13.67
N GLN A 238 12.91 -17.65 -12.44
CA GLN A 238 11.87 -17.14 -11.53
C GLN A 238 11.23 -15.86 -12.05
N LEU A 239 12.06 -14.94 -12.59
CA LEU A 239 11.56 -13.72 -13.24
C LEU A 239 10.67 -14.07 -14.45
N ARG A 240 11.14 -15.01 -15.30
CA ARG A 240 10.39 -15.50 -16.47
C ARG A 240 9.06 -16.13 -16.07
N ALA A 241 9.07 -17.05 -15.09
CA ALA A 241 7.86 -17.70 -14.61
C ALA A 241 6.86 -16.69 -14.05
N THR A 242 7.33 -15.71 -13.28
CA THR A 242 6.47 -14.66 -12.69
C THR A 242 5.88 -13.75 -13.75
N VAL A 243 6.69 -13.24 -14.69
CA VAL A 243 6.19 -12.34 -15.76
C VAL A 243 5.23 -13.08 -16.69
N ARG A 244 5.51 -14.35 -17.03
CA ARG A 244 4.59 -15.18 -17.80
C ARG A 244 3.24 -15.34 -17.10
N ALA A 245 3.23 -15.69 -15.82
CA ALA A 245 2.00 -15.85 -15.05
C ALA A 245 1.19 -14.54 -14.96
N ILE A 246 1.86 -13.40 -14.83
CA ILE A 246 1.26 -12.07 -14.86
C ILE A 246 0.60 -11.79 -16.22
N ALA A 247 1.28 -12.10 -17.32
CA ALA A 247 0.76 -11.93 -18.68
C ALA A 247 -0.44 -12.83 -18.94
N GLU A 248 -0.34 -14.14 -18.60
CA GLU A 248 -1.42 -15.12 -18.71
C GLU A 248 -2.64 -14.76 -17.88
N ALA A 249 -2.48 -14.00 -16.81
CA ALA A 249 -3.59 -13.46 -16.01
C ALA A 249 -4.27 -12.24 -16.65
N GLY A 250 -3.76 -11.70 -17.75
CA GLY A 250 -4.36 -10.57 -18.46
C GLY A 250 -3.95 -9.19 -17.94
N ALA A 251 -2.80 -9.09 -17.26
CA ALA A 251 -2.27 -7.79 -16.84
C ALA A 251 -1.91 -6.93 -18.06
N THR A 252 -2.22 -5.62 -17.98
CA THR A 252 -1.92 -4.67 -19.06
C THR A 252 -0.49 -4.13 -19.00
N SER A 253 0.16 -4.24 -17.83
CA SER A 253 1.52 -3.74 -17.62
C SER A 253 2.20 -4.39 -16.42
N VAL A 254 3.53 -4.38 -16.41
CA VAL A 254 4.34 -4.79 -15.26
C VAL A 254 5.39 -3.74 -14.93
N THR A 255 5.50 -3.40 -13.64
CA THR A 255 6.51 -2.46 -13.13
C THR A 255 7.35 -3.18 -12.07
N PRO A 256 8.61 -3.54 -12.36
CA PRO A 256 9.49 -4.16 -11.37
C PRO A 256 10.05 -3.13 -10.39
N LEU A 257 10.16 -3.53 -9.13
CA LEU A 257 10.83 -2.76 -8.10
C LEU A 257 11.71 -3.69 -7.25
N VAL A 258 13.01 -3.48 -7.30
CA VAL A 258 13.95 -4.23 -6.46
C VAL A 258 13.75 -3.85 -5.00
N LEU A 259 13.87 -4.82 -4.11
CA LEU A 259 13.77 -4.64 -2.67
C LEU A 259 14.58 -3.43 -2.20
N HIS A 260 13.97 -2.58 -1.39
CA HIS A 260 14.65 -1.50 -0.69
C HIS A 260 14.42 -1.62 0.82
N LEU A 261 15.48 -1.43 1.58
CA LEU A 261 15.54 -1.66 3.01
C LEU A 261 15.74 -0.32 3.75
N ARG A 262 14.66 0.41 3.95
CA ARG A 262 14.66 1.66 4.72
C ARG A 262 14.84 1.37 6.21
N PRO A 263 15.37 2.33 7.01
CA PRO A 263 15.46 2.19 8.46
C PRO A 263 14.10 1.76 9.07
N GLY A 264 14.14 0.83 10.01
CA GLY A 264 12.97 0.18 10.60
C GLY A 264 12.52 -1.09 9.86
N ALA A 265 12.48 -1.06 8.54
CA ALA A 265 12.24 -2.27 7.75
C ALA A 265 13.50 -3.11 7.56
N ARG A 266 14.69 -2.46 7.50
CA ARG A 266 15.97 -3.14 7.35
C ARG A 266 16.23 -4.10 8.50
N GLU A 267 16.10 -3.62 9.72
CA GLU A 267 16.37 -4.37 10.93
C GLU A 267 15.44 -5.59 11.03
N TRP A 268 14.16 -5.40 10.75
CA TRP A 268 13.16 -6.46 10.74
C TRP A 268 13.44 -7.51 9.64
N TYR A 269 13.77 -7.06 8.43
CA TYR A 269 14.12 -7.95 7.32
C TYR A 269 15.37 -8.76 7.61
N PHE A 270 16.41 -8.16 8.21
CA PHE A 270 17.65 -8.88 8.56
C PHE A 270 17.44 -9.90 9.67
N GLN A 271 16.54 -9.68 10.62
CA GLN A 271 16.15 -10.70 11.60
C GLN A 271 15.54 -11.92 10.90
N TRP A 272 14.59 -11.68 10.00
CA TRP A 272 13.99 -12.74 9.19
C TRP A 272 15.04 -13.44 8.31
N LEU A 273 15.89 -12.70 7.63
CA LEU A 273 16.94 -13.24 6.75
C LEU A 273 17.91 -14.14 7.54
N THR A 274 18.32 -13.70 8.73
CA THR A 274 19.22 -14.49 9.61
C THR A 274 18.56 -15.80 10.06
N ALA A 275 17.27 -15.76 10.34
CA ALA A 275 16.53 -16.95 10.78
C ALA A 275 16.29 -17.96 9.65
N HIS A 276 16.05 -17.51 8.41
CA HIS A 276 15.63 -18.37 7.30
C HIS A 276 16.75 -18.64 6.27
N HIS A 277 17.64 -17.68 6.06
CA HIS A 277 18.68 -17.71 5.05
C HIS A 277 20.01 -17.12 5.57
N PRO A 278 20.60 -17.66 6.66
CA PRO A 278 21.78 -17.07 7.30
C PRO A 278 22.97 -16.92 6.37
N HIS A 279 23.12 -17.82 5.40
CA HIS A 279 24.19 -17.77 4.39
C HIS A 279 24.08 -16.55 3.45
N LEU A 280 22.92 -15.94 3.31
CA LEU A 280 22.72 -14.74 2.49
C LEU A 280 23.02 -13.44 3.22
N VAL A 281 23.10 -13.42 4.55
CA VAL A 281 23.33 -12.20 5.34
C VAL A 281 24.56 -11.43 4.83
N PRO A 282 25.75 -12.03 4.63
CA PRO A 282 26.90 -11.29 4.13
C PRO A 282 26.73 -10.74 2.71
N HIS A 283 25.88 -11.40 1.89
CA HIS A 283 25.57 -10.92 0.54
C HIS A 283 24.69 -9.66 0.59
N TYR A 284 23.69 -9.65 1.46
CA TYR A 284 22.83 -8.49 1.67
C TYR A 284 23.56 -7.32 2.31
N GLU A 285 24.46 -7.56 3.27
CA GLU A 285 25.29 -6.52 3.85
C GLU A 285 26.13 -5.81 2.78
N ARG A 286 26.76 -6.55 1.87
CA ARG A 286 27.52 -5.99 0.74
C ARG A 286 26.59 -5.26 -0.25
N LEU A 287 25.45 -5.88 -0.61
CA LEU A 287 24.53 -5.30 -1.59
C LEU A 287 23.93 -3.96 -1.13
N TYR A 288 23.64 -3.86 0.16
CA TYR A 288 23.04 -2.66 0.78
C TYR A 288 24.02 -1.84 1.63
N ALA A 289 25.33 -1.99 1.40
CA ALA A 289 26.37 -1.26 2.14
C ALA A 289 26.25 0.27 1.99
N SER A 290 25.82 0.74 0.82
CA SER A 290 25.67 2.17 0.52
C SER A 290 24.32 2.77 0.94
N GLY A 291 23.46 2.01 1.63
CA GLY A 291 22.17 2.53 2.11
C GLY A 291 20.96 1.63 1.84
N ALA A 292 19.79 2.25 1.73
CA ALA A 292 18.52 1.54 1.65
C ALA A 292 18.25 0.87 0.29
N TYR A 293 18.98 1.21 -0.75
CA TYR A 293 18.74 0.74 -2.12
C TYR A 293 19.91 -0.09 -2.63
N ALA A 294 19.62 -1.17 -3.34
CA ALA A 294 20.63 -1.91 -4.10
C ALA A 294 21.30 -0.99 -5.14
N PRO A 295 22.55 -1.27 -5.57
CA PRO A 295 23.25 -0.46 -6.58
C PRO A 295 22.42 -0.24 -7.84
N LYS A 296 22.53 0.93 -8.46
CA LYS A 296 21.79 1.26 -9.70
C LYS A 296 22.05 0.29 -10.85
N SER A 297 23.25 -0.29 -10.93
CA SER A 297 23.58 -1.32 -11.90
C SER A 297 22.74 -2.58 -11.71
N TYR A 298 22.60 -3.02 -10.46
CA TYR A 298 21.76 -4.17 -10.10
C TYR A 298 20.27 -3.88 -10.41
N GLN A 299 19.76 -2.73 -10.01
CA GLN A 299 18.38 -2.35 -10.29
C GLN A 299 18.11 -2.31 -11.80
N ARG A 300 19.02 -1.72 -12.60
CA ARG A 300 18.90 -1.68 -14.07
C ARG A 300 18.91 -3.05 -14.72
N ARG A 301 19.76 -3.97 -14.24
CA ARG A 301 19.81 -5.37 -14.73
C ARG A 301 18.44 -6.03 -14.55
N ILE A 302 17.89 -6.01 -13.32
CA ILE A 302 16.58 -6.64 -13.02
C ILE A 302 15.46 -5.97 -13.82
N THR A 303 15.42 -4.64 -13.84
CA THR A 303 14.40 -3.89 -14.59
C THR A 303 14.46 -4.19 -16.09
N GLY A 304 15.67 -4.26 -16.65
CA GLY A 304 15.89 -4.62 -18.05
C GLY A 304 15.35 -6.02 -18.37
N GLN A 305 15.72 -7.01 -17.58
CA GLN A 305 15.26 -8.41 -17.75
C GLN A 305 13.73 -8.51 -17.68
N VAL A 306 13.09 -7.87 -16.68
CA VAL A 306 11.62 -7.91 -16.57
C VAL A 306 10.96 -7.19 -17.75
N HIS A 307 11.50 -6.07 -18.23
CA HIS A 307 10.95 -5.37 -19.39
C HIS A 307 11.14 -6.16 -20.71
N GLU A 308 12.23 -6.90 -20.87
CA GLU A 308 12.42 -7.80 -22.01
C GLU A 308 11.41 -8.93 -22.00
N LEU A 309 11.21 -9.57 -20.83
CA LEU A 309 10.21 -10.61 -20.66
C LEU A 309 8.78 -10.06 -20.88
N ALA A 310 8.48 -8.88 -20.36
CA ALA A 310 7.19 -8.24 -20.60
C ALA A 310 6.88 -8.06 -22.08
N ARG A 311 7.86 -7.61 -22.86
CA ARG A 311 7.73 -7.50 -24.34
C ARG A 311 7.57 -8.87 -24.99
N GLU A 312 8.31 -9.87 -24.55
CA GLU A 312 8.22 -11.25 -25.05
C GLU A 312 6.80 -11.81 -24.86
N TYR A 313 6.17 -11.53 -23.72
CA TYR A 313 4.80 -11.97 -23.40
C TYR A 313 3.69 -10.98 -23.78
N GLY A 314 4.01 -9.93 -24.54
CA GLY A 314 3.01 -9.03 -25.10
C GLY A 314 2.39 -8.04 -24.10
N ILE A 315 2.98 -7.87 -22.91
CA ILE A 315 2.58 -6.84 -21.94
C ILE A 315 3.59 -5.68 -21.93
N GLY A 316 3.09 -4.45 -21.91
CA GLY A 316 3.95 -3.28 -21.93
C GLY A 316 4.68 -3.05 -20.60
N PRO A 317 5.90 -2.45 -20.65
CA PRO A 317 6.46 -1.82 -19.48
C PRO A 317 5.65 -0.56 -19.19
N ALA A 318 5.00 -0.49 -18.03
CA ALA A 318 4.36 0.74 -17.62
C ALA A 318 5.31 1.61 -16.83
N ARG A 319 5.32 2.90 -17.10
CA ARG A 319 5.78 3.86 -16.12
C ARG A 319 4.80 3.82 -14.93
N SER A 320 5.30 3.88 -13.70
CA SER A 320 4.49 3.72 -12.48
C SER A 320 3.22 4.60 -12.46
N GLY A 321 3.28 5.83 -13.00
CA GLY A 321 2.12 6.72 -13.13
C GLY A 321 1.11 6.25 -14.17
N ALA A 322 1.56 5.77 -15.34
CA ALA A 322 0.67 5.31 -16.39
C ALA A 322 -0.11 4.04 -15.98
N ALA A 323 0.54 3.09 -15.29
CA ALA A 323 -0.11 1.89 -14.77
C ALA A 323 -1.23 2.19 -13.78
N ARG A 324 -1.14 3.32 -13.07
CA ARG A 324 -2.14 3.77 -12.09
C ARG A 324 -3.10 4.80 -12.66
N ARG A 325 -3.03 5.10 -13.96
CA ARG A 325 -3.78 6.19 -14.62
C ARG A 325 -3.62 7.54 -13.91
N ILE A 326 -2.45 7.80 -13.31
CA ILE A 326 -2.16 9.08 -12.66
C ILE A 326 -1.83 10.09 -13.76
N ARG A 327 -2.71 11.07 -13.95
CA ARG A 327 -2.41 12.22 -14.81
C ARG A 327 -1.49 13.16 -14.05
N PRO A 328 -0.45 13.76 -14.69
CA PRO A 328 0.28 14.85 -14.07
C PRO A 328 -0.72 15.98 -13.75
N GLU A 329 -0.63 16.51 -12.54
CA GLU A 329 -1.38 17.73 -12.20
C GLU A 329 -0.98 18.79 -13.22
N ARG A 330 -1.96 19.52 -13.76
CA ARG A 330 -1.67 20.73 -14.55
C ARG A 330 -0.89 21.63 -13.59
N GLU A 331 0.30 22.08 -14.00
CA GLU A 331 1.05 23.08 -13.27
C GLU A 331 0.11 24.28 -13.08
N ASP A 332 -0.43 24.42 -11.88
CA ASP A 332 -1.11 25.64 -11.50
C ASP A 332 -0.06 26.74 -11.55
N VAL A 333 -0.34 27.76 -12.36
CA VAL A 333 0.37 29.04 -12.38
C VAL A 333 0.56 29.50 -10.94
N PRO A 334 1.76 29.85 -10.51
CA PRO A 334 2.05 30.10 -9.09
C PRO A 334 1.17 31.22 -8.55
N THR A 335 0.18 30.85 -7.79
CA THR A 335 -0.50 31.80 -6.89
C THR A 335 0.48 32.16 -5.79
N ARG A 336 0.80 33.45 -5.74
CA ARG A 336 1.58 34.20 -4.74
C ARG A 336 2.00 33.39 -3.51
N SER A 337 3.31 33.38 -3.28
CA SER A 337 3.96 32.92 -2.05
C SER A 337 3.22 33.41 -0.80
N GLU A 338 2.59 32.51 -0.07
CA GLU A 338 2.28 32.76 1.33
C GLU A 338 3.60 32.80 2.11
N PRO A 339 3.72 33.70 3.09
CA PRO A 339 4.96 33.85 3.86
C PRO A 339 5.26 32.55 4.62
N GLU A 340 6.48 32.06 4.48
CA GLU A 340 7.05 30.97 5.27
C GLU A 340 6.83 31.26 6.76
N GLN A 341 6.01 30.46 7.40
CA GLN A 341 5.91 30.45 8.84
C GLN A 341 7.15 29.73 9.39
N LEU A 342 8.13 30.52 9.80
CA LEU A 342 9.31 30.07 10.53
C LEU A 342 8.85 29.34 11.80
N THR A 343 9.04 28.02 11.81
CA THR A 343 8.93 27.21 13.02
C THR A 343 10.17 27.47 13.86
N LEU A 344 10.05 28.28 14.88
CA LEU A 344 11.02 28.37 15.96
C LEU A 344 10.89 27.16 16.87
N LEU A 345 11.99 26.34 16.94
CA LEU A 345 12.41 25.32 17.92
C LEU A 345 11.52 24.10 18.10
#